data_50be319def98d52e3c6b963012f39bfa
#
_entry.id   50be319def98d52e3c6b963012f39bfa
#
_cell.length_a   1.000
_cell.length_b   1.000
_cell.length_c   1.000
_cell.angle_alpha   90.00
_cell.angle_beta   90.00
_cell.angle_gamma   90.00
#
_symmetry.space_group_name_H-M   'P 1'
#
loop_
_entity.id
_entity.type
_entity.pdbx_description
1 polymer ?
#
loop_
_entity_poly.entity_id
_entity_poly.type
_entity_poly.pdbx_seq_one_letter_code
_entity_poly.pdbx_strand_id
1 'polypeptide(L)'
;MDLMQHLYGTGLEVVLVSPRRFQEAQRAVLAVREQKFVVLQAQQMEPDLAQRTIDFVAGGVQAIDGQAERLDATTFLFAPALVRLSHMQPKSIDPPD
;
A
#
# COMPACT_ATOMS: atom_id res chain seq x y z
N MET A 1 -6.39 -1.19 25.08
CA MET A 1 -5.08 -1.20 24.41
C MET A 1 -5.24 -0.58 23.05
N ASP A 2 -4.39 0.38 22.80
CA ASP A 2 -4.36 1.09 21.54
C ASP A 2 -3.82 0.18 20.44
N LEU A 3 -4.42 0.24 19.26
CA LEU A 3 -3.99 -0.55 18.12
C LEU A 3 -2.53 -0.28 17.77
N MET A 4 -2.11 0.99 17.87
CA MET A 4 -0.72 1.34 17.58
C MET A 4 0.25 0.66 18.51
N GLN A 5 -0.07 0.58 19.80
CA GLN A 5 0.78 -0.13 20.74
C GLN A 5 0.86 -1.61 20.44
N HIS A 6 -0.26 -2.17 19.99
CA HIS A 6 -0.27 -3.57 19.61
C HIS A 6 0.64 -3.82 18.40
N LEU A 7 0.59 -2.95 17.39
CA LEU A 7 1.45 -3.07 16.23
C LEU A 7 2.91 -2.90 16.59
N TYR A 8 3.22 -1.96 17.47
CA TYR A 8 4.59 -1.80 17.94
C TYR A 8 5.08 -3.05 18.64
N GLY A 9 4.22 -3.67 19.44
CA GLY A 9 4.58 -4.88 20.16
C GLY A 9 4.89 -6.05 19.23
N THR A 10 4.37 -6.04 17.99
CA THR A 10 4.64 -7.08 17.00
C THR A 10 5.81 -6.73 16.08
N GLY A 11 6.38 -5.54 16.22
CA GLY A 11 7.46 -5.09 15.35
C GLY A 11 7.00 -4.63 13.97
N LEU A 12 5.69 -4.50 13.73
CA LEU A 12 5.18 -4.00 12.45
C LEU A 12 5.30 -2.49 12.39
N GLU A 13 5.63 -2.00 11.21
CA GLU A 13 5.71 -0.57 10.97
C GLU A 13 4.91 -0.23 9.72
N VAL A 14 4.13 0.85 9.82
CA VAL A 14 3.35 1.37 8.69
C VAL A 14 3.93 2.73 8.31
N VAL A 15 4.33 2.86 7.06
CA VAL A 15 4.91 4.09 6.54
C VAL A 15 3.88 4.78 5.65
N LEU A 16 3.61 6.05 5.90
CA LEU A 16 2.74 6.85 5.04
C LEU A 16 3.62 7.62 4.06
N VAL A 17 3.34 7.47 2.77
CA VAL A 17 4.07 8.16 1.72
C VAL A 17 3.07 8.97 0.92
N SER A 18 3.21 10.30 0.96
CA SER A 18 2.34 11.22 0.22
C SER A 18 3.20 12.03 -0.75
N PRO A 19 3.58 11.44 -1.89
CA PRO A 19 4.55 12.08 -2.77
C PRO A 19 3.95 13.22 -3.56
N ARG A 20 4.75 14.25 -3.78
CA ARG A 20 4.44 15.32 -4.73
C ARG A 20 5.25 15.14 -5.99
N ARG A 21 6.36 14.42 -5.91
CA ARG A 21 7.26 14.15 -7.02
C ARG A 21 7.45 12.66 -7.17
N PHE A 22 7.67 12.24 -8.39
CA PHE A 22 7.88 10.82 -8.69
C PHE A 22 8.99 10.20 -7.83
N GLN A 23 10.10 10.92 -7.65
CA GLN A 23 11.25 10.40 -6.91
C GLN A 23 10.93 10.07 -5.47
N GLU A 24 10.00 10.78 -4.87
CA GLU A 24 9.62 10.54 -3.47
C GLU A 24 8.93 9.20 -3.30
N ALA A 25 8.32 8.69 -4.35
CA ALA A 25 7.60 7.42 -4.28
C ALA A 25 8.53 6.22 -4.23
N GLN A 26 9.81 6.37 -4.57
CA GLN A 26 10.78 5.26 -4.47
C GLN A 26 10.88 4.75 -3.03
N ARG A 27 10.64 5.61 -2.07
CA ARG A 27 10.67 5.23 -0.65
C ARG A 27 9.67 4.12 -0.35
N ALA A 28 8.55 4.10 -1.07
CA ALA A 28 7.53 3.09 -0.85
C ALA A 28 8.07 1.69 -1.16
N VAL A 29 8.75 1.53 -2.28
CA VAL A 29 9.31 0.22 -2.65
C VAL A 29 10.39 -0.20 -1.65
N LEU A 30 11.26 0.74 -1.27
CA LEU A 30 12.31 0.43 -0.31
C LEU A 30 11.74 0.03 1.05
N ALA A 31 10.67 0.70 1.49
CA ALA A 31 10.05 0.36 2.76
C ALA A 31 9.46 -1.04 2.75
N VAL A 32 8.80 -1.43 1.66
CA VAL A 32 8.25 -2.79 1.54
C VAL A 32 9.39 -3.80 1.55
N ARG A 33 10.50 -3.51 0.88
CA ARG A 33 11.66 -4.39 0.87
C ARG A 33 12.22 -4.57 2.28
N GLU A 34 12.06 -3.57 3.13
CA GLU A 34 12.48 -3.62 4.53
C GLU A 34 11.42 -4.23 5.44
N GLN A 35 10.42 -4.88 4.87
CA GLN A 35 9.37 -5.59 5.59
C GLN A 35 8.41 -4.65 6.31
N LYS A 36 8.17 -3.47 5.73
CA LYS A 36 7.22 -2.50 6.28
C LYS A 36 5.97 -2.46 5.42
N PHE A 37 4.85 -2.09 6.03
CA PHE A 37 3.64 -1.76 5.31
C PHE A 37 3.74 -0.32 4.81
N VAL A 38 3.17 -0.05 3.65
CA VAL A 38 3.17 1.30 3.10
C VAL A 38 1.76 1.69 2.68
N VAL A 39 1.33 2.88 3.09
CA VAL A 39 0.13 3.49 2.54
C VAL A 39 0.61 4.62 1.63
N LEU A 40 0.38 4.46 0.33
CA LEU A 40 0.76 5.44 -0.67
C LEU A 40 -0.46 6.30 -1.00
N GLN A 41 -0.33 7.61 -0.80
CA GLN A 41 -1.40 8.57 -1.06
C GLN A 41 -0.94 9.51 -2.15
N ALA A 42 -1.48 9.36 -3.36
CA ALA A 42 -1.01 10.08 -4.53
C ALA A 42 -1.90 11.27 -4.91
N GLN A 43 -2.80 11.70 -4.02
CA GLN A 43 -3.75 12.76 -4.33
C GLN A 43 -3.11 14.13 -4.49
N GLN A 44 -1.86 14.32 -4.06
CA GLN A 44 -1.17 15.60 -4.23
C GLN A 44 -0.47 15.72 -5.57
N MET A 45 -0.52 14.67 -6.37
CA MET A 45 0.08 14.67 -7.71
C MET A 45 -0.98 14.97 -8.76
N GLU A 46 -0.54 15.54 -9.88
CA GLU A 46 -1.37 15.68 -11.04
C GLU A 46 -1.80 14.27 -11.51
N PRO A 47 -3.04 14.09 -11.99
CA PRO A 47 -3.59 12.75 -12.24
C PRO A 47 -2.74 11.82 -13.10
N ASP A 48 -2.18 12.30 -14.19
CA ASP A 48 -1.34 11.45 -15.04
C ASP A 48 -0.07 11.01 -14.32
N LEU A 49 0.55 11.93 -13.59
CA LEU A 49 1.73 11.62 -12.82
C LEU A 49 1.41 10.67 -11.67
N ALA A 50 0.26 10.87 -11.04
CA ALA A 50 -0.18 9.99 -9.95
C ALA A 50 -0.31 8.55 -10.46
N GLN A 51 -0.95 8.35 -11.61
CA GLN A 51 -1.14 7.02 -12.16
C GLN A 51 0.19 6.35 -12.50
N ARG A 52 1.10 7.11 -13.12
CA ARG A 52 2.43 6.58 -13.47
C ARG A 52 3.23 6.23 -12.23
N THR A 53 3.10 7.04 -11.18
CA THR A 53 3.79 6.81 -9.92
C THR A 53 3.24 5.56 -9.23
N ILE A 54 1.92 5.41 -9.21
CA ILE A 54 1.28 4.22 -8.64
C ILE A 54 1.72 2.97 -9.40
N ASP A 55 1.73 3.02 -10.73
CA ASP A 55 2.13 1.89 -11.55
C ASP A 55 3.59 1.50 -11.28
N PHE A 56 4.44 2.49 -11.12
CA PHE A 56 5.85 2.23 -10.81
C PHE A 56 6.01 1.54 -9.48
N VAL A 57 5.34 2.05 -8.44
CA VAL A 57 5.44 1.47 -7.10
C VAL A 57 4.86 0.07 -7.08
N ALA A 58 3.69 -0.11 -7.70
CA ALA A 58 3.06 -1.43 -7.76
C ALA A 58 3.96 -2.45 -8.46
N GLY A 59 4.58 -2.06 -9.59
CA GLY A 59 5.51 -2.93 -10.29
C GLY A 59 6.73 -3.26 -9.46
N GLY A 60 7.28 -2.27 -8.76
CA GLY A 60 8.43 -2.49 -7.88
C GLY A 60 8.10 -3.41 -6.71
N VAL A 61 6.94 -3.23 -6.11
CA VAL A 61 6.48 -4.09 -5.02
C VAL A 61 6.26 -5.52 -5.51
N GLN A 62 5.66 -5.69 -6.68
CA GLN A 62 5.49 -7.02 -7.26
C GLN A 62 6.82 -7.70 -7.56
N ALA A 63 7.80 -6.92 -7.99
CA ALA A 63 9.12 -7.46 -8.32
C ALA A 63 9.83 -8.06 -7.12
N ILE A 64 9.47 -7.66 -5.92
CA ILE A 64 10.02 -8.22 -4.68
C ILE A 64 8.98 -9.08 -3.96
N ASP A 65 8.02 -9.59 -4.71
CA ASP A 65 6.96 -10.49 -4.22
C ASP A 65 6.06 -9.87 -3.17
N GLY A 66 5.98 -8.55 -3.13
CA GLY A 66 5.06 -7.87 -2.23
C GLY A 66 3.65 -7.88 -2.77
N GLN A 67 2.75 -7.32 -1.99
CA GLN A 67 1.33 -7.29 -2.28
C GLN A 67 0.83 -5.87 -2.35
N ALA A 68 -0.21 -5.64 -3.13
CA ALA A 68 -0.82 -4.34 -3.29
C ALA A 68 -2.33 -4.45 -3.19
N GLU A 69 -2.94 -3.50 -2.49
CA GLU A 69 -4.38 -3.41 -2.38
C GLU A 69 -4.79 -1.96 -2.62
N ARG A 70 -5.68 -1.77 -3.59
CA ARG A 70 -6.18 -0.43 -3.88
C ARG A 70 -7.28 -0.09 -2.88
N LEU A 71 -7.11 1.03 -2.17
CA LEU A 71 -8.10 1.49 -1.20
C LEU A 71 -9.07 2.49 -1.82
N ASP A 72 -8.55 3.37 -2.67
CA ASP A 72 -9.39 4.26 -3.50
C ASP A 72 -8.58 4.66 -4.73
N ALA A 73 -9.09 5.62 -5.50
CA ALA A 73 -8.47 5.98 -6.79
C ALA A 73 -7.01 6.41 -6.65
N THR A 74 -6.63 6.97 -5.51
CA THR A 74 -5.28 7.53 -5.31
C THR A 74 -4.58 6.99 -4.09
N THR A 75 -5.16 6.01 -3.39
CA THR A 75 -4.60 5.47 -2.16
C THR A 75 -4.43 3.96 -2.28
N PHE A 76 -3.21 3.50 -2.01
CA PHE A 76 -2.86 2.09 -2.11
C PHE A 76 -2.18 1.63 -0.84
N LEU A 77 -2.44 0.38 -0.47
CA LEU A 77 -1.73 -0.29 0.61
C LEU A 77 -0.79 -1.31 -0.01
N PHE A 78 0.47 -1.26 0.39
CA PHE A 78 1.46 -2.23 -0.03
C PHE A 78 2.01 -2.97 1.18
N ALA A 79 2.30 -4.25 0.99
CA ALA A 79 2.79 -5.09 2.07
C ALA A 79 3.85 -6.05 1.56
N PRO A 80 4.76 -6.50 2.45
CA PRO A 80 5.79 -7.46 2.06
C PRO A 80 5.23 -8.87 1.84
N ALA A 81 6.04 -9.72 1.24
CA ALA A 81 5.64 -11.06 0.81
C ALA A 81 5.14 -11.95 1.93
N LEU A 82 5.66 -11.77 3.14
CA LEU A 82 5.32 -12.63 4.27
C LEU A 82 3.97 -12.30 4.90
N VAL A 83 3.33 -11.23 4.44
CA VAL A 83 2.04 -10.79 4.96
C VAL A 83 0.97 -11.15 3.94
N ARG A 84 -0.17 -11.63 4.42
CA ARG A 84 -1.30 -11.88 3.54
C ARG A 84 -2.28 -10.72 3.66
N LEU A 85 -2.55 -10.05 2.55
CA LEU A 85 -3.59 -9.04 2.48
C LEU A 85 -4.87 -9.65 1.95
N SER A 86 -5.98 -9.28 2.55
CA SER A 86 -7.26 -9.64 2.01
C SER A 86 -8.22 -8.48 2.19
N HIS A 87 -8.95 -8.18 1.14
CA HIS A 87 -9.88 -7.07 1.11
C HIS A 87 -11.29 -7.64 1.25
N MET A 88 -11.85 -7.50 2.43
CA MET A 88 -13.21 -7.93 2.66
C MET A 88 -14.15 -6.81 2.29
N GLN A 89 -14.74 -6.95 1.13
CA GLN A 89 -15.82 -6.07 0.76
C GLN A 89 -17.10 -6.62 1.38
N PRO A 90 -17.99 -5.73 1.86
CA PRO A 90 -19.31 -6.18 2.21
C PRO A 90 -19.92 -6.68 0.92
N LYS A 91 -19.77 -7.93 0.73
CA LYS A 91 -20.37 -8.57 -0.40
C LYS A 91 -21.86 -8.38 -0.27
N SER A 92 -22.45 -7.73 -1.25
CA SER A 92 -23.86 -7.92 -1.38
C SER A 92 -24.01 -9.43 -1.41
N ILE A 93 -24.69 -9.93 -0.45
CA ILE A 93 -24.95 -11.35 -0.39
C ILE A 93 -25.92 -11.60 -1.50
N ASP A 94 -25.41 -11.68 -2.69
CA ASP A 94 -26.21 -12.20 -3.75
C ASP A 94 -26.40 -13.66 -3.41
N PRO A 95 -27.64 -14.07 -3.28
CA PRO A 95 -27.84 -15.48 -3.05
C PRO A 95 -27.20 -16.20 -4.21
N PRO A 96 -26.44 -17.21 -3.92
CA PRO A 96 -25.92 -18.04 -4.99
C PRO A 96 -27.12 -18.59 -5.73
N ASP A 97 -27.16 -18.36 -6.96
CA ASP A 97 -28.21 -18.93 -7.78
C ASP A 97 -28.08 -20.43 -7.85
#